data_4f13db5ee6c80f615c7a3c8934893a58
#
_entry.id   4f13db5ee6c80f615c7a3c8934893a58
#
_cell.length_a   1.000
_cell.length_b   1.000
_cell.length_c   1.000
_cell.angle_alpha   90.00
_cell.angle_beta   90.00
_cell.angle_gamma   90.00
#
_symmetry.space_group_name_H-M   'P 1'
#
loop_
_entity.id
_entity.type
_entity.pdbx_description
1 polymer ?
#
loop_
_entity_poly.entity_id
_entity_poly.type
_entity_poly.pdbx_seq_one_letter_code
_entity_poly.pdbx_strand_id
1 'polypeptide(L)'
;MRFCKQFVAVLLLALPALGVAELSASGLPATSTWYFHADFDEMRGSDAGKPLYAWLQREVFADVREDAGIDLDKEADKITAFSAEESGAVVLVEGNISQETRDKLLALAAGGDEFDTLKHKGTTFYYARSDKHGKDGDINVDSFENGVYFTFALKNRLLATSSREQLESLLDNKGKLPQRKADRGTLIVLTAEKSLIQAGIQADQVEDSGDGGWQSNILRNTEQLAVMVADAAGKMAIQTQLIATQPEMAESLASIVRGLISLAMFSDDMDPDVAEFLKGTTVDVDGSLLNIRLALDPESVVVALDN
;
A
#
# COMPACT_ATOMS: atom_id res chain seq x y z
N MET A 1 -12.62 -1.68 -7.57
CA MET A 1 -12.87 -2.61 -6.44
C MET A 1 -12.34 -4.04 -6.64
N ARG A 2 -12.15 -4.54 -7.85
CA ARG A 2 -11.46 -5.85 -8.06
C ARG A 2 -10.00 -5.86 -7.56
N PHE A 3 -9.31 -4.76 -7.62
CA PHE A 3 -7.89 -4.61 -7.24
C PHE A 3 -7.59 -4.92 -5.76
N CYS A 4 -8.45 -4.51 -4.84
CA CYS A 4 -8.24 -4.74 -3.40
C CYS A 4 -8.50 -6.22 -3.01
N LYS A 5 -9.43 -6.91 -3.69
CA LYS A 5 -9.77 -8.31 -3.40
C LYS A 5 -8.65 -9.28 -3.78
N GLN A 6 -7.96 -9.04 -4.88
CA GLN A 6 -6.86 -9.90 -5.34
C GLN A 6 -5.57 -9.70 -4.53
N PHE A 7 -5.27 -8.48 -4.11
CA PHE A 7 -4.05 -8.17 -3.36
C PHE A 7 -4.02 -8.80 -1.96
N VAL A 8 -5.16 -8.89 -1.28
CA VAL A 8 -5.25 -9.47 0.07
C VAL A 8 -5.20 -11.01 0.02
N ALA A 9 -5.73 -11.65 -1.03
CA ALA A 9 -5.77 -13.11 -1.14
C ALA A 9 -4.39 -13.72 -1.46
N VAL A 10 -3.55 -13.06 -2.27
CA VAL A 10 -2.21 -13.52 -2.65
C VAL A 10 -1.19 -13.39 -1.51
N LEU A 11 -1.45 -12.51 -0.54
CA LEU A 11 -0.49 -12.13 0.51
C LEU A 11 -0.42 -13.07 1.70
N LEU A 12 -1.18 -14.15 1.73
CA LEU A 12 -1.24 -15.05 2.89
C LEU A 12 -0.40 -16.34 2.75
N LEU A 13 0.35 -16.52 1.69
CA LEU A 13 1.07 -17.78 1.47
C LEU A 13 2.56 -17.58 1.19
N ALA A 14 3.38 -18.24 1.97
CA ALA A 14 4.71 -18.87 1.82
C ALA A 14 6.05 -18.10 2.02
N LEU A 15 7.09 -18.63 2.72
CA LEU A 15 8.48 -18.15 2.86
C LEU A 15 9.60 -19.09 3.29
N PRO A 16 10.81 -18.99 2.75
CA PRO A 16 12.03 -19.39 3.44
C PRO A 16 12.95 -18.23 3.88
N ALA A 17 13.82 -18.55 4.84
CA ALA A 17 14.68 -17.62 5.54
C ALA A 17 15.84 -17.13 4.65
N LEU A 18 15.75 -15.89 4.20
CA LEU A 18 16.88 -15.07 3.79
C LEU A 18 16.90 -13.85 4.71
N GLY A 19 18.07 -13.35 5.07
CA GLY A 19 18.20 -12.20 5.97
C GLY A 19 17.59 -10.93 5.37
N VAL A 20 16.27 -10.88 5.37
CA VAL A 20 15.47 -9.72 4.96
C VAL A 20 15.41 -8.75 6.13
N ALA A 21 15.53 -7.47 5.85
CA ALA A 21 15.34 -6.43 6.84
C ALA A 21 14.02 -6.66 7.59
N GLU A 22 14.11 -6.68 8.92
CA GLU A 22 12.96 -6.97 9.77
C GLU A 22 11.96 -5.82 9.67
N LEU A 23 10.72 -6.10 9.30
CA LEU A 23 9.62 -5.16 9.46
C LEU A 23 9.56 -4.78 10.94
N SER A 24 10.00 -3.59 11.26
CA SER A 24 9.80 -3.04 12.58
C SER A 24 8.64 -2.09 12.57
N ALA A 25 7.59 -2.39 13.30
CA ALA A 25 6.46 -1.48 13.53
C ALA A 25 6.90 -0.13 14.14
N SER A 26 8.13 -0.07 14.69
CA SER A 26 8.73 1.13 15.30
C SER A 26 9.06 2.26 14.34
N GLY A 27 8.82 2.10 13.04
CA GLY A 27 9.13 3.13 12.03
C GLY A 27 7.93 3.84 11.44
N LEU A 28 6.72 3.44 11.81
CA LEU A 28 5.50 4.12 11.41
C LEU A 28 5.27 5.35 12.31
N PRO A 29 4.63 6.42 11.80
CA PRO A 29 4.13 7.45 12.69
C PRO A 29 3.24 6.79 13.75
N ALA A 30 3.51 7.02 15.03
CA ALA A 30 2.86 6.35 16.16
C ALA A 30 1.32 6.55 16.21
N THR A 31 0.78 7.34 15.31
CA THR A 31 -0.63 7.71 15.18
C THR A 31 -1.23 7.39 13.80
N SER A 32 -0.53 6.66 12.93
CA SER A 32 -1.09 6.34 11.59
C SER A 32 -2.04 5.15 11.68
N THR A 33 -3.26 5.34 11.16
CA THR A 33 -4.23 4.26 11.00
C THR A 33 -3.91 3.36 9.81
N TRP A 34 -3.23 3.90 8.82
CA TRP A 34 -2.65 3.15 7.72
C TRP A 34 -1.42 3.88 7.14
N TYR A 35 -0.56 3.12 6.49
CA TYR A 35 0.61 3.61 5.80
C TYR A 35 0.85 2.79 4.54
N PHE A 36 1.16 3.47 3.45
CA PHE A 36 1.56 2.88 2.18
C PHE A 36 2.83 3.54 1.68
N HIS A 37 3.76 2.75 1.17
CA HIS A 37 4.96 3.24 0.49
C HIS A 37 5.27 2.32 -0.69
N ALA A 38 5.55 2.90 -1.85
CA ALA A 38 6.07 2.21 -3.03
C ALA A 38 7.31 2.96 -3.56
N ASP A 39 8.40 2.24 -3.74
CA ASP A 39 9.67 2.75 -4.28
C ASP A 39 9.84 2.26 -5.72
N PHE A 40 9.40 3.05 -6.69
CA PHE A 40 9.48 2.71 -8.10
C PHE A 40 10.92 2.75 -8.61
N ASP A 41 11.79 3.55 -8.01
CA ASP A 41 13.20 3.62 -8.37
C ASP A 41 13.93 2.33 -7.96
N GLU A 42 13.66 1.82 -6.75
CA GLU A 42 14.15 0.51 -6.32
C GLU A 42 13.57 -0.63 -7.17
N MET A 43 12.26 -0.56 -7.55
CA MET A 43 11.65 -1.56 -8.44
C MET A 43 12.35 -1.59 -9.81
N ARG A 44 12.61 -0.42 -10.42
CA ARG A 44 13.33 -0.33 -11.70
C ARG A 44 14.76 -0.85 -11.60
N GLY A 45 15.39 -0.67 -10.44
CA GLY A 45 16.80 -0.99 -10.19
C GLY A 45 17.06 -2.45 -9.81
N SER A 46 16.09 -3.19 -9.30
CA SER A 46 16.27 -4.53 -8.74
C SER A 46 15.72 -5.65 -9.63
N ASP A 47 16.30 -6.84 -9.54
CA ASP A 47 15.85 -7.97 -10.36
C ASP A 47 14.48 -8.49 -9.91
N ALA A 48 14.18 -8.48 -8.61
CA ALA A 48 12.86 -8.80 -8.11
C ALA A 48 11.81 -7.73 -8.42
N GLY A 49 12.21 -6.46 -8.46
CA GLY A 49 11.29 -5.35 -8.70
C GLY A 49 10.85 -5.17 -10.14
N LYS A 50 11.71 -5.46 -11.12
CA LYS A 50 11.43 -5.24 -12.54
C LYS A 50 10.13 -5.87 -13.05
N PRO A 51 9.82 -7.15 -12.79
CA PRO A 51 8.56 -7.75 -13.22
C PRO A 51 7.34 -7.07 -12.59
N LEU A 52 7.40 -6.76 -11.29
CA LEU A 52 6.34 -6.02 -10.59
C LEU A 52 6.16 -4.62 -11.17
N TYR A 53 7.25 -3.93 -11.48
CA TYR A 53 7.20 -2.61 -12.11
C TYR A 53 6.58 -2.66 -13.52
N ALA A 54 6.94 -3.66 -14.33
CA ALA A 54 6.35 -3.87 -15.64
C ALA A 54 4.83 -4.15 -15.55
N TRP A 55 4.40 -4.89 -14.53
CA TRP A 55 2.99 -5.10 -14.24
C TRP A 55 2.28 -3.79 -13.87
N LEU A 56 2.88 -2.97 -12.99
CA LEU A 56 2.33 -1.65 -12.64
C LEU A 56 2.22 -0.72 -13.86
N GLN A 57 3.22 -0.75 -14.76
CA GLN A 57 3.17 0.05 -16.00
C GLN A 57 1.97 -0.34 -16.88
N ARG A 58 1.65 -1.64 -16.96
CA ARG A 58 0.58 -2.16 -17.80
C ARG A 58 -0.79 -1.96 -17.17
N GLU A 59 -0.95 -2.23 -15.88
CA GLU A 59 -2.25 -2.32 -15.21
C GLU A 59 -2.64 -1.03 -14.45
N VAL A 60 -1.67 -0.17 -14.12
CA VAL A 60 -1.93 1.03 -13.29
C VAL A 60 -1.53 2.31 -14.02
N PHE A 61 -0.29 2.37 -14.51
CA PHE A 61 0.21 3.63 -15.10
C PHE A 61 -0.39 3.91 -16.48
N ALA A 62 -0.77 2.85 -17.20
CA ALA A 62 -1.48 3.00 -18.48
C ALA A 62 -2.83 3.72 -18.28
N ASP A 63 -3.62 3.29 -17.27
CA ASP A 63 -4.91 3.89 -16.95
C ASP A 63 -4.76 5.35 -16.51
N VAL A 64 -3.81 5.64 -15.60
CA VAL A 64 -3.55 7.02 -15.18
C VAL A 64 -3.12 7.92 -16.37
N ARG A 65 -2.36 7.36 -17.30
CA ARG A 65 -1.95 8.09 -18.51
C ARG A 65 -3.14 8.32 -19.46
N GLU A 66 -4.04 7.35 -19.61
CA GLU A 66 -5.23 7.48 -20.43
C GLU A 66 -6.21 8.49 -19.82
N ASP A 67 -6.49 8.39 -18.54
CA ASP A 67 -7.52 9.19 -17.86
C ASP A 67 -7.07 10.62 -17.56
N ALA A 68 -5.86 10.79 -17.02
CA ALA A 68 -5.33 12.07 -16.56
C ALA A 68 -4.25 12.69 -17.48
N GLY A 69 -3.75 11.93 -18.46
CA GLY A 69 -2.65 12.34 -19.31
C GLY A 69 -1.32 12.49 -18.56
N ILE A 70 -1.15 11.82 -17.39
CA ILE A 70 0.03 11.88 -16.52
C ILE A 70 0.87 10.63 -16.72
N ASP A 71 2.15 10.80 -16.99
CA ASP A 71 3.09 9.70 -17.19
C ASP A 71 3.85 9.37 -15.89
N LEU A 72 3.22 8.57 -15.01
CA LEU A 72 3.81 8.18 -13.73
C LEU A 72 5.16 7.46 -13.89
N ASP A 73 5.33 6.72 -14.97
CA ASP A 73 6.58 6.00 -15.29
C ASP A 73 7.79 6.93 -15.37
N LYS A 74 7.60 8.13 -15.91
CA LYS A 74 8.67 9.13 -16.08
C LYS A 74 8.81 10.10 -14.92
N GLU A 75 7.74 10.29 -14.16
CA GLU A 75 7.65 11.42 -13.24
C GLU A 75 7.64 11.02 -11.77
N ALA A 76 7.26 9.77 -11.45
CA ALA A 76 7.22 9.28 -10.07
C ALA A 76 8.37 8.31 -9.79
N ASP A 77 9.15 8.60 -8.76
CA ASP A 77 10.16 7.69 -8.22
C ASP A 77 9.65 6.97 -6.98
N LYS A 78 8.84 7.65 -6.15
CA LYS A 78 8.27 7.10 -4.92
C LYS A 78 6.89 7.67 -4.66
N ILE A 79 6.02 6.86 -4.08
CA ILE A 79 4.76 7.30 -3.50
C ILE A 79 4.74 6.87 -2.04
N THR A 80 4.39 7.82 -1.17
CA THR A 80 4.13 7.56 0.25
C THR A 80 2.78 8.14 0.59
N ALA A 81 1.92 7.35 1.20
CA ALA A 81 0.62 7.80 1.67
C ALA A 81 0.33 7.25 3.07
N PHE A 82 -0.31 8.01 3.91
CA PHE A 82 -0.73 7.57 5.24
C PHE A 82 -1.88 8.42 5.77
N SER A 83 -2.59 7.89 6.76
CA SER A 83 -3.60 8.64 7.49
C SER A 83 -3.39 8.49 8.99
N ALA A 84 -3.59 9.57 9.72
CA ALA A 84 -3.64 9.61 11.16
C ALA A 84 -5.03 10.04 11.61
N GLU A 85 -5.58 9.42 12.67
CA GLU A 85 -6.97 9.58 13.10
C GLU A 85 -7.45 11.04 13.22
N GLU A 86 -6.59 11.95 13.70
CA GLU A 86 -6.95 13.35 13.93
C GLU A 86 -6.48 14.31 12.82
N SER A 87 -5.53 13.91 11.98
CA SER A 87 -4.90 14.81 11.00
C SER A 87 -5.27 14.53 9.55
N GLY A 88 -6.03 13.47 9.29
CA GLY A 88 -6.46 13.11 7.95
C GLY A 88 -5.36 12.45 7.11
N ALA A 89 -5.56 12.39 5.79
CA ALA A 89 -4.65 11.71 4.87
C ALA A 89 -3.55 12.64 4.35
N VAL A 90 -2.38 12.07 4.13
CA VAL A 90 -1.22 12.67 3.45
C VAL A 90 -0.82 11.79 2.28
N VAL A 91 -0.55 12.40 1.14
CA VAL A 91 0.07 11.76 -0.02
C VAL A 91 1.28 12.58 -0.43
N LEU A 92 2.42 11.92 -0.57
CA LEU A 92 3.65 12.48 -1.08
C LEU A 92 4.08 11.69 -2.31
N VAL A 93 4.18 12.36 -3.45
CA VAL A 93 4.82 11.82 -4.66
C VAL A 93 6.18 12.49 -4.80
N GLU A 94 7.23 11.69 -4.84
CA GLU A 94 8.60 12.13 -5.09
C GLU A 94 9.02 11.72 -6.50
N GLY A 95 9.67 12.63 -7.23
CA GLY A 95 10.13 12.37 -8.60
C GLY A 95 10.26 13.65 -9.40
N ASN A 96 10.55 13.53 -10.68
CA ASN A 96 10.78 14.68 -11.55
C ASN A 96 9.45 15.14 -12.21
N ILE A 97 8.54 15.69 -11.40
CA ILE A 97 7.23 16.15 -11.86
C ILE A 97 7.41 17.33 -12.83
N SER A 98 7.06 17.12 -14.10
CA SER A 98 7.23 18.10 -15.17
C SER A 98 6.30 19.32 -14.99
N GLN A 99 6.63 20.45 -15.62
CA GLN A 99 5.74 21.60 -15.62
C GLN A 99 4.43 21.30 -16.32
N GLU A 100 4.44 20.50 -17.37
CA GLU A 100 3.24 20.07 -18.09
C GLU A 100 2.28 19.30 -17.16
N THR A 101 2.79 18.35 -16.38
CA THR A 101 1.98 17.59 -15.41
C THR A 101 1.44 18.49 -14.30
N ARG A 102 2.25 19.45 -13.80
CA ARG A 102 1.77 20.44 -12.80
C ARG A 102 0.61 21.26 -13.37
N ASP A 103 0.74 21.75 -14.61
CA ASP A 103 -0.30 22.54 -15.28
C ASP A 103 -1.57 21.69 -15.51
N LYS A 104 -1.44 20.42 -15.90
CA LYS A 104 -2.55 19.49 -16.03
C LYS A 104 -3.27 19.26 -14.70
N LEU A 105 -2.52 18.97 -13.62
CA LEU A 105 -3.10 18.76 -12.29
C LEU A 105 -3.81 20.02 -11.78
N LEU A 106 -3.24 21.20 -12.02
CA LEU A 106 -3.89 22.48 -11.69
C LEU A 106 -5.15 22.71 -12.52
N ALA A 107 -5.13 22.36 -13.80
CA ALA A 107 -6.30 22.48 -14.67
C ALA A 107 -7.42 21.51 -14.25
N LEU A 108 -7.08 20.26 -13.89
CA LEU A 108 -8.03 19.28 -13.34
C LEU A 108 -8.64 19.79 -12.03
N ALA A 109 -7.81 20.28 -11.10
CA ALA A 109 -8.25 20.84 -9.85
C ALA A 109 -9.18 22.07 -10.03
N ALA A 110 -8.83 22.97 -10.95
CA ALA A 110 -9.62 24.14 -11.26
C ALA A 110 -10.95 23.83 -11.99
N GLY A 111 -11.08 22.64 -12.55
CA GLY A 111 -12.32 22.11 -13.13
C GLY A 111 -13.29 21.52 -12.10
N GLY A 112 -12.91 21.41 -10.83
CA GLY A 112 -13.76 21.00 -9.73
C GLY A 112 -14.77 22.07 -9.31
N ASP A 113 -15.54 21.81 -8.26
CA ASP A 113 -16.59 22.71 -7.75
C ASP A 113 -16.01 23.87 -6.93
N GLU A 114 -14.86 23.64 -6.28
CA GLU A 114 -14.11 24.67 -5.54
C GLU A 114 -12.61 24.57 -5.88
N PHE A 115 -11.98 25.74 -6.11
CA PHE A 115 -10.55 25.84 -6.32
C PHE A 115 -10.01 27.17 -5.79
N ASP A 116 -9.05 27.11 -4.87
CA ASP A 116 -8.43 28.28 -4.26
C ASP A 116 -6.90 28.22 -4.34
N THR A 117 -6.28 29.40 -4.53
CA THR A 117 -4.85 29.59 -4.39
C THR A 117 -4.53 30.25 -3.07
N LEU A 118 -3.82 29.55 -2.22
CA LEU A 118 -3.53 29.93 -0.83
C LEU A 118 -2.03 30.17 -0.63
N LYS A 119 -1.67 30.79 0.49
CA LYS A 119 -0.26 31.02 0.85
C LYS A 119 -0.02 30.78 2.34
N HIS A 120 1.10 30.11 2.64
CA HIS A 120 1.63 29.97 3.99
C HIS A 120 3.09 30.39 4.01
N LYS A 121 3.44 31.43 4.80
CA LYS A 121 4.82 31.98 4.91
C LYS A 121 5.50 32.23 3.57
N GLY A 122 4.75 32.72 2.57
CA GLY A 122 5.25 32.99 1.23
C GLY A 122 5.22 31.80 0.28
N THR A 123 4.97 30.59 0.75
CA THR A 123 4.83 29.38 -0.06
C THR A 123 3.40 29.25 -0.59
N THR A 124 3.24 29.03 -1.90
CA THR A 124 1.93 28.84 -2.53
C THR A 124 1.50 27.38 -2.40
N PHE A 125 0.24 27.19 -2.09
CA PHE A 125 -0.45 25.91 -2.14
C PHE A 125 -1.89 26.10 -2.65
N TYR A 126 -2.57 25.01 -2.94
CA TYR A 126 -3.88 25.03 -3.58
C TYR A 126 -4.87 24.22 -2.75
N TYR A 127 -6.14 24.59 -2.83
CA TYR A 127 -7.26 23.80 -2.36
C TYR A 127 -8.14 23.47 -3.55
N ALA A 128 -8.63 22.23 -3.61
CA ALA A 128 -9.59 21.79 -4.61
C ALA A 128 -10.62 20.86 -3.98
N ARG A 129 -11.89 20.96 -4.41
CA ARG A 129 -12.96 20.03 -4.09
C ARG A 129 -13.80 19.74 -5.31
N SER A 130 -14.25 18.51 -5.45
CA SER A 130 -15.23 18.12 -6.45
C SER A 130 -16.33 17.31 -5.78
N ASP A 131 -17.58 17.75 -5.93
CA ASP A 131 -18.76 17.02 -5.42
C ASP A 131 -19.24 15.96 -6.45
N LYS A 132 -18.54 15.86 -7.57
CA LYS A 132 -18.82 14.80 -8.57
C LYS A 132 -18.28 13.49 -8.02
N HIS A 133 -19.19 12.67 -7.50
CA HIS A 133 -18.88 11.27 -7.25
C HIS A 133 -18.45 10.64 -8.59
N GLY A 134 -17.24 10.06 -8.62
CA GLY A 134 -16.75 9.37 -9.79
C GLY A 134 -17.75 8.30 -10.25
N LYS A 135 -17.87 8.10 -11.56
CA LYS A 135 -18.60 6.95 -12.10
C LYS A 135 -17.89 5.68 -11.67
N ASP A 136 -18.63 4.56 -11.62
CA ASP A 136 -18.10 3.24 -11.26
C ASP A 136 -16.69 3.02 -11.84
N GLY A 137 -15.70 2.91 -10.95
CA GLY A 137 -14.29 2.69 -11.30
C GLY A 137 -13.31 3.74 -10.79
N ASP A 138 -13.75 4.94 -10.44
CA ASP A 138 -12.88 5.99 -9.92
C ASP A 138 -12.40 5.65 -8.49
N ILE A 139 -11.14 5.97 -8.21
CA ILE A 139 -10.55 5.80 -6.88
C ILE A 139 -11.22 6.82 -5.95
N ASN A 140 -12.28 6.39 -5.26
CA ASN A 140 -12.88 7.17 -4.19
C ASN A 140 -12.01 6.99 -2.94
N VAL A 141 -11.24 7.99 -2.58
CA VAL A 141 -10.50 8.04 -1.33
C VAL A 141 -11.31 8.87 -0.35
N ASP A 142 -12.14 8.23 0.45
CA ASP A 142 -13.00 8.87 1.47
C ASP A 142 -12.26 9.91 2.32
N SER A 143 -10.95 9.73 2.48
CA SER A 143 -10.07 10.67 3.18
C SER A 143 -10.00 12.07 2.56
N PHE A 144 -10.49 12.28 1.33
CA PHE A 144 -10.49 13.56 0.61
C PHE A 144 -11.90 14.06 0.23
N GLU A 145 -12.96 13.49 0.79
CA GLU A 145 -14.34 13.93 0.55
C GLU A 145 -14.56 15.44 0.79
N ASN A 146 -13.85 16.00 1.77
CA ASN A 146 -13.91 17.42 2.09
C ASN A 146 -12.94 18.29 1.29
N GLY A 147 -12.36 17.75 0.21
CA GLY A 147 -11.38 18.42 -0.63
C GLY A 147 -9.93 18.09 -0.27
N VAL A 148 -9.02 18.54 -1.11
CA VAL A 148 -7.59 18.30 -1.02
C VAL A 148 -6.80 19.60 -1.00
N TYR A 149 -5.85 19.72 -0.09
CA TYR A 149 -4.83 20.79 -0.07
C TYR A 149 -3.55 20.23 -0.66
N PHE A 150 -2.97 20.88 -1.67
CA PHE A 150 -1.76 20.36 -2.30
C PHE A 150 -0.78 21.45 -2.73
N THR A 151 0.49 21.06 -2.94
CA THR A 151 1.54 21.99 -3.36
C THR A 151 2.65 21.29 -4.16
N PHE A 152 3.22 22.05 -5.10
CA PHE A 152 4.45 21.71 -5.84
C PHE A 152 5.66 22.53 -5.37
N ALA A 153 5.53 23.31 -4.29
CA ALA A 153 6.60 24.21 -3.84
C ALA A 153 7.83 23.49 -3.29
N LEU A 154 7.71 22.21 -2.95
CA LEU A 154 8.84 21.38 -2.55
C LEU A 154 9.55 20.83 -3.80
N LYS A 155 10.89 20.90 -3.78
CA LYS A 155 11.70 20.44 -4.93
C LYS A 155 11.44 18.95 -5.22
N ASN A 156 11.09 18.63 -6.46
CA ASN A 156 10.83 17.26 -6.94
C ASN A 156 9.75 16.52 -6.14
N ARG A 157 8.72 17.24 -5.65
CA ARG A 157 7.66 16.66 -4.84
C ARG A 157 6.30 17.28 -5.13
N LEU A 158 5.29 16.43 -5.13
CA LEU A 158 3.90 16.82 -4.93
C LEU A 158 3.49 16.35 -3.53
N LEU A 159 3.03 17.27 -2.72
CA LEU A 159 2.47 16.99 -1.40
C LEU A 159 0.98 17.31 -1.42
N ALA A 160 0.16 16.37 -1.00
CA ALA A 160 -1.28 16.54 -0.87
C ALA A 160 -1.76 16.08 0.52
N THR A 161 -2.74 16.77 1.10
CA THR A 161 -3.33 16.45 2.40
C THR A 161 -4.81 16.73 2.40
N SER A 162 -5.57 16.06 3.26
CA SER A 162 -6.99 16.38 3.50
C SER A 162 -7.20 17.53 4.50
N SER A 163 -6.13 18.01 5.17
CA SER A 163 -6.18 19.08 6.17
C SER A 163 -5.22 20.20 5.81
N ARG A 164 -5.71 21.43 5.91
CA ARG A 164 -4.90 22.64 5.72
C ARG A 164 -3.78 22.76 6.74
N GLU A 165 -4.10 22.55 8.00
CA GLU A 165 -3.17 22.66 9.12
C GLU A 165 -2.02 21.66 8.97
N GLN A 166 -2.32 20.47 8.49
CA GLN A 166 -1.34 19.44 8.23
C GLN A 166 -0.40 19.84 7.09
N LEU A 167 -0.93 20.38 5.97
CA LEU A 167 -0.10 20.88 4.87
C LEU A 167 0.82 22.00 5.35
N GLU A 168 0.29 22.98 6.09
CA GLU A 168 1.07 24.10 6.62
C GLU A 168 2.18 23.61 7.58
N SER A 169 1.89 22.65 8.45
CA SER A 169 2.89 22.01 9.33
C SER A 169 3.99 21.30 8.54
N LEU A 170 3.62 20.56 7.48
CA LEU A 170 4.58 19.87 6.63
C LEU A 170 5.44 20.86 5.84
N LEU A 171 4.87 21.97 5.37
CA LEU A 171 5.64 23.05 4.73
C LEU A 171 6.66 23.67 5.69
N ASP A 172 6.28 23.92 6.96
CA ASP A 172 7.19 24.43 7.99
C ASP A 172 8.36 23.47 8.26
N ASN A 173 8.12 22.18 8.14
CA ASN A 173 9.12 21.13 8.26
C ASN A 173 9.82 20.79 6.93
N LYS A 174 9.65 21.61 5.87
CA LYS A 174 10.23 21.41 4.53
C LYS A 174 9.84 20.06 3.91
N GLY A 175 8.61 19.62 4.14
CA GLY A 175 8.10 18.34 3.66
C GLY A 175 8.77 17.12 4.29
N LYS A 176 9.39 17.26 5.45
CA LYS A 176 9.92 16.11 6.19
C LYS A 176 8.74 15.41 6.84
N LEU A 177 8.43 14.24 6.33
CA LEU A 177 7.49 13.35 6.98
C LEU A 177 8.15 12.69 8.19
N PRO A 178 7.41 12.29 9.22
CA PRO A 178 7.90 11.44 10.29
C PRO A 178 8.10 10.02 9.71
N GLN A 179 9.07 9.86 8.81
CA GLN A 179 9.32 8.61 8.11
C GLN A 179 10.48 7.86 8.72
N ARG A 180 10.32 6.54 8.82
CA ARG A 180 11.43 5.61 8.75
C ARG A 180 12.01 5.66 7.33
N LYS A 181 13.31 5.71 7.23
CA LYS A 181 13.99 5.46 5.96
C LYS A 181 13.72 4.00 5.58
N ALA A 182 13.08 3.78 4.43
CA ALA A 182 12.91 2.43 3.92
C ALA A 182 14.28 1.74 3.83
N ASP A 183 14.35 0.49 4.26
CA ASP A 183 15.59 -0.29 4.14
C ASP A 183 15.89 -0.52 2.65
N ARG A 184 17.17 -0.61 2.32
CA ARG A 184 17.59 -0.86 0.93
C ARG A 184 16.95 -2.16 0.42
N GLY A 185 16.43 -2.15 -0.80
CA GLY A 185 15.74 -3.27 -1.42
C GLY A 185 14.23 -3.32 -1.12
N THR A 186 13.68 -2.43 -0.30
CA THR A 186 12.24 -2.35 -0.06
C THR A 186 11.53 -1.80 -1.30
N LEU A 187 10.56 -2.56 -1.82
CA LEU A 187 9.76 -2.21 -2.99
C LEU A 187 8.42 -1.60 -2.58
N ILE A 188 7.71 -2.28 -1.65
CA ILE A 188 6.40 -1.86 -1.15
C ILE A 188 6.35 -2.09 0.36
N VAL A 189 5.70 -1.17 1.08
CA VAL A 189 5.26 -1.35 2.46
C VAL A 189 3.80 -0.94 2.56
N LEU A 190 3.00 -1.77 3.21
CA LEU A 190 1.62 -1.46 3.58
C LEU A 190 1.42 -1.79 5.05
N THR A 191 0.76 -0.90 5.79
CA THR A 191 0.28 -1.20 7.13
C THR A 191 -1.13 -0.71 7.32
N ALA A 192 -1.90 -1.42 8.15
CA ALA A 192 -3.26 -1.07 8.50
C ALA A 192 -3.52 -1.41 9.96
N GLU A 193 -4.15 -0.49 10.68
CA GLU A 193 -4.66 -0.73 12.03
C GLU A 193 -6.08 -1.29 12.00
N LYS A 194 -6.54 -1.78 13.15
CA LYS A 194 -7.84 -2.44 13.35
C LYS A 194 -9.01 -1.67 12.77
N SER A 195 -9.06 -0.37 12.93
CA SER A 195 -10.16 0.48 12.42
C SER A 195 -10.33 0.36 10.90
N LEU A 196 -9.23 0.42 10.15
CA LEU A 196 -9.25 0.28 8.71
C LEU A 196 -9.55 -1.17 8.28
N ILE A 197 -8.96 -2.16 8.97
CA ILE A 197 -9.23 -3.58 8.71
C ILE A 197 -10.72 -3.88 8.87
N GLN A 198 -11.35 -3.37 9.92
CA GLN A 198 -12.78 -3.55 10.18
C GLN A 198 -13.66 -2.82 9.17
N ALA A 199 -13.29 -1.63 8.73
CA ALA A 199 -14.01 -0.91 7.68
C ALA A 199 -14.00 -1.69 6.36
N GLY A 200 -12.87 -2.28 5.97
CA GLY A 200 -12.78 -3.16 4.79
C GLY A 200 -13.69 -4.39 4.88
N ILE A 201 -13.77 -5.02 6.06
CA ILE A 201 -14.67 -6.17 6.29
C ILE A 201 -16.14 -5.77 6.13
N GLN A 202 -16.54 -4.60 6.62
CA GLN A 202 -17.92 -4.11 6.52
C GLN A 202 -18.30 -3.78 5.07
N ALA A 203 -17.37 -3.20 4.30
CA ALA A 203 -17.58 -2.92 2.89
C ALA A 203 -17.80 -4.22 2.07
N ASP A 204 -17.03 -5.28 2.34
CA ASP A 204 -17.20 -6.58 1.68
C ASP A 204 -18.51 -7.31 2.05
N GLN A 205 -19.07 -7.06 3.24
CA GLN A 205 -20.35 -7.67 3.67
C GLN A 205 -21.57 -7.05 2.97
N VAL A 206 -21.47 -5.89 2.38
CA VAL A 206 -22.55 -5.25 1.61
C VAL A 206 -22.68 -5.89 0.22
N GLU A 207 -21.64 -6.52 -0.31
CA GLU A 207 -21.67 -7.28 -1.55
C GLU A 207 -21.78 -8.80 -1.28
N ASP A 208 -22.93 -9.22 -0.80
CA ASP A 208 -23.51 -10.58 -0.73
C ASP A 208 -22.63 -11.73 -1.29
N SER A 209 -21.57 -12.09 -0.58
CA SER A 209 -20.87 -13.35 -0.79
C SER A 209 -20.91 -14.16 0.51
N GLY A 210 -21.81 -15.14 0.57
CA GLY A 210 -22.12 -16.00 1.71
C GLY A 210 -20.96 -16.87 2.24
N ASP A 211 -19.70 -16.50 1.99
CA ASP A 211 -18.50 -17.25 2.34
C ASP A 211 -17.58 -16.51 3.33
N GLY A 212 -18.12 -15.58 4.11
CA GLY A 212 -17.40 -14.78 5.10
C GLY A 212 -16.85 -15.52 6.34
N GLY A 213 -16.61 -16.84 6.25
CA GLY A 213 -16.38 -17.65 7.44
C GLY A 213 -15.04 -17.40 8.15
N TRP A 214 -13.93 -17.80 7.57
CA TRP A 214 -12.64 -17.81 8.28
C TRP A 214 -11.78 -16.56 8.05
N GLN A 215 -11.83 -15.96 6.86
CA GLN A 215 -11.07 -14.74 6.53
C GLN A 215 -11.53 -13.55 7.40
N SER A 216 -12.84 -13.36 7.53
CA SER A 216 -13.39 -12.32 8.39
C SER A 216 -13.10 -12.55 9.87
N ASN A 217 -12.97 -13.79 10.33
CA ASN A 217 -12.58 -14.09 11.71
C ASN A 217 -11.10 -13.76 11.97
N ILE A 218 -10.19 -14.03 11.03
CA ILE A 218 -8.78 -13.62 11.13
C ILE A 218 -8.71 -12.10 11.26
N LEU A 219 -9.31 -11.38 10.32
CA LEU A 219 -9.24 -9.93 10.27
C LEU A 219 -9.90 -9.27 11.49
N ARG A 220 -11.01 -9.80 12.01
CA ARG A 220 -11.66 -9.28 13.23
C ARG A 220 -10.81 -9.39 14.48
N ASN A 221 -9.91 -10.38 14.54
CA ASN A 221 -9.01 -10.62 15.66
C ASN A 221 -7.60 -10.03 15.43
N THR A 222 -7.47 -9.17 14.43
CA THR A 222 -6.22 -8.48 14.10
C THR A 222 -6.30 -7.04 14.60
N GLU A 223 -5.30 -6.61 15.38
CA GLU A 223 -5.12 -5.22 15.81
C GLU A 223 -4.33 -4.42 14.77
N GLN A 224 -3.36 -5.07 14.14
CA GLN A 224 -2.53 -4.45 13.11
C GLN A 224 -2.08 -5.49 12.09
N LEU A 225 -2.05 -5.08 10.83
CA LEU A 225 -1.47 -5.82 9.71
C LEU A 225 -0.35 -4.99 9.09
N ALA A 226 0.79 -5.60 8.82
CA ALA A 226 1.87 -5.00 8.05
C ALA A 226 2.35 -5.97 6.99
N VAL A 227 2.60 -5.44 5.79
CA VAL A 227 3.12 -6.20 4.65
C VAL A 227 4.30 -5.43 4.07
N MET A 228 5.40 -6.12 3.83
CA MET A 228 6.55 -5.60 3.11
C MET A 228 6.89 -6.50 1.94
N VAL A 229 7.18 -5.90 0.80
CA VAL A 229 7.75 -6.55 -0.38
C VAL A 229 9.14 -5.98 -0.61
N ALA A 230 10.15 -6.84 -0.78
CA ALA A 230 11.53 -6.43 -0.94
C ALA A 230 12.28 -7.34 -1.93
N ASP A 231 13.36 -6.83 -2.52
CA ASP A 231 14.34 -7.67 -3.23
C ASP A 231 15.25 -8.38 -2.22
N ALA A 232 15.29 -9.69 -2.30
CA ALA A 232 16.18 -10.56 -1.54
C ALA A 232 17.00 -11.42 -2.50
N ALA A 233 18.11 -10.87 -2.98
CA ALA A 233 19.01 -11.53 -3.91
C ALA A 233 18.32 -12.03 -5.21
N GLY A 234 17.47 -11.17 -5.79
CA GLY A 234 16.73 -11.46 -7.02
C GLY A 234 15.44 -12.24 -6.81
N LYS A 235 15.10 -12.61 -5.59
CA LYS A 235 13.79 -13.15 -5.22
C LYS A 235 12.92 -12.05 -4.62
N MET A 236 11.62 -12.09 -4.88
CA MET A 236 10.66 -11.22 -4.26
C MET A 236 10.33 -11.76 -2.86
N ALA A 237 10.93 -11.15 -1.84
CA ALA A 237 10.64 -11.47 -0.45
C ALA A 237 9.40 -10.69 -0.01
N ILE A 238 8.42 -11.41 0.50
CA ILE A 238 7.21 -10.83 1.09
C ILE A 238 7.22 -11.17 2.58
N GLN A 239 7.08 -10.21 3.43
CA GLN A 239 6.92 -10.38 4.87
C GLN A 239 5.57 -9.83 5.30
N THR A 240 4.78 -10.66 5.98
CA THR A 240 3.52 -10.26 6.58
C THR A 240 3.65 -10.37 8.09
N GLN A 241 3.32 -9.31 8.80
CA GLN A 241 3.21 -9.28 10.26
C GLN A 241 1.76 -8.99 10.62
N LEU A 242 1.24 -9.78 11.55
CA LEU A 242 -0.09 -9.60 12.08
C LEU A 242 0.00 -9.56 13.61
N ILE A 243 -0.51 -8.49 14.21
CA ILE A 243 -0.66 -8.39 15.65
C ILE A 243 -2.08 -8.79 16.00
N ALA A 244 -2.21 -9.93 16.69
CA ALA A 244 -3.50 -10.43 17.14
C ALA A 244 -3.94 -9.73 18.44
N THR A 245 -5.24 -9.75 18.72
CA THR A 245 -5.83 -9.20 19.95
C THR A 245 -5.31 -9.89 21.21
N GLN A 246 -4.87 -11.15 21.10
CA GLN A 246 -4.37 -11.98 22.21
C GLN A 246 -3.34 -13.00 21.69
N PRO A 247 -2.36 -13.44 22.54
CA PRO A 247 -1.37 -14.43 22.11
C PRO A 247 -1.95 -15.75 21.64
N GLU A 248 -3.01 -16.24 22.30
CA GLU A 248 -3.69 -17.49 21.94
C GLU A 248 -4.34 -17.40 20.54
N MET A 249 -4.75 -16.20 20.14
CA MET A 249 -5.26 -15.94 18.82
C MET A 249 -4.13 -15.99 17.77
N ALA A 250 -2.97 -15.43 18.06
CA ALA A 250 -1.81 -15.52 17.17
C ALA A 250 -1.40 -16.97 16.89
N GLU A 251 -1.37 -17.81 17.93
CA GLU A 251 -1.10 -19.26 17.77
C GLU A 251 -2.20 -19.99 16.98
N SER A 252 -3.47 -19.62 17.20
CA SER A 252 -4.59 -20.19 16.44
C SER A 252 -4.49 -19.81 14.96
N LEU A 253 -4.21 -18.55 14.65
CA LEU A 253 -3.99 -18.05 13.28
C LEU A 253 -2.79 -18.72 12.61
N ALA A 254 -1.68 -18.87 13.32
CA ALA A 254 -0.51 -19.58 12.83
C ALA A 254 -0.85 -21.05 12.48
N SER A 255 -1.65 -21.70 13.32
CA SER A 255 -2.09 -23.09 13.09
C SER A 255 -2.98 -23.20 11.85
N ILE A 256 -3.88 -22.24 11.63
CA ILE A 256 -4.72 -22.17 10.42
C ILE A 256 -3.82 -22.00 9.19
N VAL A 257 -2.90 -21.03 9.20
CA VAL A 257 -1.98 -20.78 8.09
C VAL A 257 -1.15 -22.01 7.77
N ARG A 258 -0.54 -22.64 8.78
CA ARG A 258 0.24 -23.89 8.60
C ARG A 258 -0.64 -25.03 8.06
N GLY A 259 -1.89 -25.11 8.50
CA GLY A 259 -2.86 -26.09 8.02
C GLY A 259 -3.21 -25.87 6.55
N LEU A 260 -3.45 -24.63 6.14
CA LEU A 260 -3.73 -24.28 4.74
C LEU A 260 -2.53 -24.57 3.85
N ILE A 261 -1.32 -24.23 4.28
CA ILE A 261 -0.07 -24.58 3.57
C ILE A 261 0.02 -26.11 3.39
N SER A 262 -0.25 -26.86 4.46
CA SER A 262 -0.21 -28.33 4.39
C SER A 262 -1.26 -28.89 3.45
N LEU A 263 -2.49 -28.40 3.48
CA LEU A 263 -3.55 -28.83 2.57
C LEU A 263 -3.20 -28.52 1.12
N ALA A 264 -2.70 -27.31 0.87
CA ALA A 264 -2.28 -26.90 -0.45
C ALA A 264 -1.20 -27.84 -1.00
N MET A 265 -0.21 -28.24 -0.19
CA MET A 265 0.86 -29.17 -0.59
C MET A 265 0.39 -30.60 -0.91
N PHE A 266 -0.84 -30.97 -0.51
CA PHE A 266 -1.45 -32.28 -0.82
C PHE A 266 -2.42 -32.24 -2.00
N SER A 267 -2.60 -31.07 -2.64
CA SER A 267 -3.46 -30.94 -3.81
C SER A 267 -2.75 -31.52 -5.04
N ASP A 268 -3.38 -32.49 -5.71
CA ASP A 268 -2.86 -33.13 -6.93
C ASP A 268 -2.82 -32.15 -8.12
N ASP A 269 -3.60 -31.07 -8.06
CA ASP A 269 -3.67 -30.03 -9.11
C ASP A 269 -2.75 -28.83 -8.85
N MET A 270 -1.88 -28.92 -7.82
CA MET A 270 -0.99 -27.83 -7.48
C MET A 270 0.17 -27.72 -8.45
N ASP A 271 0.42 -26.48 -8.91
CA ASP A 271 1.61 -26.14 -9.67
C ASP A 271 2.88 -26.48 -8.85
N PRO A 272 3.86 -27.20 -9.42
CA PRO A 272 5.10 -27.56 -8.73
C PRO A 272 5.85 -26.36 -8.15
N ASP A 273 5.81 -25.21 -8.83
CA ASP A 273 6.47 -23.97 -8.39
C ASP A 273 5.76 -23.41 -7.14
N VAL A 274 4.41 -23.46 -7.10
CA VAL A 274 3.62 -23.10 -5.92
C VAL A 274 3.92 -24.03 -4.75
N ALA A 275 4.06 -25.34 -5.01
CA ALA A 275 4.41 -26.32 -3.97
C ALA A 275 5.81 -26.06 -3.37
N GLU A 276 6.79 -25.66 -4.19
CA GLU A 276 8.13 -25.29 -3.70
C GLU A 276 8.08 -24.02 -2.83
N PHE A 277 7.27 -23.04 -3.22
CA PHE A 277 7.05 -21.84 -2.41
C PHE A 277 6.48 -22.18 -1.03
N LEU A 278 5.46 -23.00 -0.99
CA LEU A 278 4.81 -23.40 0.26
C LEU A 278 5.78 -24.13 1.20
N LYS A 279 6.70 -24.94 0.68
CA LYS A 279 7.76 -25.63 1.47
C LYS A 279 8.70 -24.65 2.16
N GLY A 280 8.96 -23.52 1.51
CA GLY A 280 9.86 -22.49 2.05
C GLY A 280 9.21 -21.53 3.04
N THR A 281 7.92 -21.68 3.37
CA THR A 281 7.19 -20.78 4.27
C THR A 281 7.68 -20.87 5.69
N THR A 282 8.01 -19.72 6.30
CA THR A 282 8.16 -19.63 7.73
C THR A 282 6.95 -18.95 8.36
N VAL A 283 6.44 -19.54 9.43
CA VAL A 283 5.32 -19.02 10.22
C VAL A 283 5.73 -19.05 11.67
N ASP A 284 6.13 -17.89 12.20
CA ASP A 284 6.66 -17.71 13.53
C ASP A 284 5.67 -16.92 14.39
N VAL A 285 5.57 -17.26 15.67
CA VAL A 285 4.75 -16.54 16.64
C VAL A 285 5.64 -16.09 17.80
N ASP A 286 5.49 -14.82 18.20
CA ASP A 286 6.10 -14.26 19.39
C ASP A 286 5.04 -13.43 20.15
N GLY A 287 4.50 -14.01 21.22
CA GLY A 287 3.36 -13.42 21.92
C GLY A 287 2.15 -13.24 20.99
N SER A 288 1.67 -12.00 20.84
CA SER A 288 0.57 -11.67 19.93
C SER A 288 1.01 -11.41 18.48
N LEU A 289 2.31 -11.46 18.18
CA LEU A 289 2.85 -11.21 16.86
C LEU A 289 2.94 -12.53 16.07
N LEU A 290 2.20 -12.62 14.97
CA LEU A 290 2.37 -13.64 13.94
C LEU A 290 3.21 -13.05 12.80
N ASN A 291 4.28 -13.72 12.42
CA ASN A 291 5.18 -13.33 11.35
C ASN A 291 5.24 -14.42 10.29
N ILE A 292 4.87 -14.09 9.07
CA ILE A 292 4.89 -14.97 7.90
C ILE A 292 5.88 -14.38 6.92
N ARG A 293 6.78 -15.20 6.40
CA ARG A 293 7.79 -14.73 5.46
C ARG A 293 7.93 -15.63 4.26
N LEU A 294 8.24 -15.06 3.07
CA LEU A 294 8.22 -15.69 1.77
C LEU A 294 9.31 -15.16 0.82
N ALA A 295 9.84 -16.02 -0.04
CA ALA A 295 10.65 -15.59 -1.18
C ALA A 295 10.15 -16.29 -2.44
N LEU A 296 9.62 -15.54 -3.37
CA LEU A 296 9.01 -16.02 -4.59
C LEU A 296 9.87 -15.70 -5.81
N ASP A 297 9.70 -16.47 -6.86
CA ASP A 297 10.10 -16.02 -8.17
C ASP A 297 9.25 -14.81 -8.57
N PRO A 298 9.87 -13.69 -8.99
CA PRO A 298 9.12 -12.46 -9.29
C PRO A 298 8.09 -12.63 -10.41
N GLU A 299 8.38 -13.45 -11.42
CA GLU A 299 7.44 -13.70 -12.52
C GLU A 299 6.21 -14.47 -12.04
N SER A 300 6.38 -15.42 -11.11
CA SER A 300 5.26 -16.16 -10.52
C SER A 300 4.32 -15.25 -9.73
N VAL A 301 4.85 -14.23 -9.08
CA VAL A 301 4.01 -13.22 -8.39
C VAL A 301 3.19 -12.43 -9.41
N VAL A 302 3.79 -11.99 -10.50
CA VAL A 302 3.08 -11.24 -11.55
C VAL A 302 1.97 -12.10 -12.19
N VAL A 303 2.26 -13.37 -12.50
CA VAL A 303 1.24 -14.31 -13.01
C VAL A 303 0.07 -14.45 -12.03
N ALA A 304 0.33 -14.46 -10.73
CA ALA A 304 -0.73 -14.52 -9.72
C ALA A 304 -1.53 -13.21 -9.60
N LEU A 305 -0.96 -12.06 -9.95
CA LEU A 305 -1.66 -10.77 -9.98
C LEU A 305 -2.55 -10.62 -11.22
N ASP A 306 -2.24 -11.30 -12.32
CA ASP A 306 -2.99 -11.26 -13.58
C ASP A 306 -4.23 -12.18 -13.58
N ASN A 307 -4.38 -13.12 -12.61
CA ASN A 307 -5.49 -14.07 -12.46
C ASN A 307 -6.50 -13.61 -11.42
#